data_c47d2f9a5fd6d6bed2cefcf615a6ad2f
#
_entry.id   c47d2f9a5fd6d6bed2cefcf615a6ad2f
#
_cell.length_a   1.000
_cell.length_b   1.000
_cell.length_c   1.000
_cell.angle_alpha   90.00
_cell.angle_beta   90.00
_cell.angle_gamma   90.00
#
_symmetry.space_group_name_H-M   'P 1'
#
loop_
_entity.id
_entity.type
_entity.pdbx_description
1 polymer ?
#
loop_
_entity_poly.entity_id
_entity_poly.type
_entity_poly.pdbx_seq_one_letter_code
_entity_poly.pdbx_strand_id
1 'polypeptide(L)'
;RSIVPRILFLIFLFSFLIIHPVYASWDPAKEGDKVILIRHSKAPGVGDPPGFKIKDCKTQRNLSKKGINQSKKIGKLFKINQIKIDQVLSSQWCRCKDTAKYAFKDYKEFPALNSTFQPPHDKNAKNQIKELRDYIQKWNGNGGNLVLVTHYVIITAITDVVPRSGEIVII
;
A
#
# COMPACT_ATOMS: atom_id res chain seq x y z
N ARG A 1 69.19 36.57 -7.84
CA ARG A 1 67.70 36.60 -8.01
C ARG A 1 67.21 35.18 -8.07
N SER A 2 66.71 34.63 -7.00
CA SER A 2 66.14 33.30 -6.89
C SER A 2 64.63 33.41 -7.09
N ILE A 3 64.13 32.65 -8.10
CA ILE A 3 62.69 32.53 -8.36
C ILE A 3 62.21 31.30 -7.61
N VAL A 4 61.38 31.52 -6.60
CA VAL A 4 60.69 30.44 -5.89
C VAL A 4 59.37 30.15 -6.60
N PRO A 5 59.06 28.93 -7.05
CA PRO A 5 57.79 28.62 -7.64
C PRO A 5 56.74 28.49 -6.54
N ARG A 6 55.68 29.27 -6.66
CA ARG A 6 54.46 29.12 -5.86
C ARG A 6 53.69 27.87 -6.29
N ILE A 7 53.78 26.84 -5.46
CA ILE A 7 52.94 25.64 -5.61
C ILE A 7 51.56 25.99 -5.12
N LEU A 8 50.59 26.06 -6.04
CA LEU A 8 49.20 26.23 -5.76
C LEU A 8 48.63 24.89 -5.30
N PHE A 9 48.34 24.70 -4.01
CA PHE A 9 47.63 23.54 -3.51
C PHE A 9 46.17 23.72 -3.79
N LEU A 10 45.67 23.02 -4.82
CA LEU A 10 44.23 22.87 -5.08
C LEU A 10 43.69 21.82 -4.09
N ILE A 11 43.04 22.31 -3.04
CA ILE A 11 42.27 21.45 -2.11
C ILE A 11 40.98 21.06 -2.83
N PHE A 12 40.92 19.85 -3.37
CA PHE A 12 39.67 19.24 -3.83
C PHE A 12 38.84 18.87 -2.60
N LEU A 13 37.84 19.68 -2.27
CA LEU A 13 36.78 19.31 -1.31
C LEU A 13 35.92 18.24 -1.96
N PHE A 14 36.22 16.97 -1.65
CA PHE A 14 35.34 15.86 -1.94
C PHE A 14 34.13 15.96 -1.00
N SER A 15 33.06 16.55 -1.49
CA SER A 15 31.76 16.52 -0.82
C SER A 15 31.22 15.10 -0.85
N PHE A 16 31.46 14.34 0.23
CA PHE A 16 30.81 13.05 0.43
C PHE A 16 29.29 13.30 0.61
N LEU A 17 28.54 13.11 -0.45
CA LEU A 17 27.09 12.92 -0.36
C LEU A 17 26.83 11.65 0.45
N ILE A 18 26.60 11.80 1.74
CA ILE A 18 26.12 10.72 2.59
C ILE A 18 24.69 10.44 2.15
N ILE A 19 24.50 9.46 1.27
CA ILE A 19 23.18 8.93 0.92
C ILE A 19 22.70 8.17 2.15
N HIS A 20 21.88 8.81 2.96
CA HIS A 20 21.17 8.12 4.03
C HIS A 20 20.11 7.24 3.36
N PRO A 21 20.08 5.92 3.64
CA PRO A 21 18.99 5.09 3.18
C PRO A 21 17.69 5.63 3.78
N VAL A 22 16.76 6.04 2.93
CA VAL A 22 15.40 6.42 3.37
C VAL A 22 14.68 5.12 3.71
N TYR A 23 14.69 4.76 4.98
CA TYR A 23 13.82 3.70 5.47
C TYR A 23 12.38 4.21 5.50
N ALA A 24 11.47 3.43 4.92
CA ALA A 24 10.05 3.72 5.08
C ALA A 24 9.71 3.77 6.58
N SER A 25 9.22 4.93 7.03
CA SER A 25 8.94 5.18 8.44
C SER A 25 7.47 4.91 8.77
N TRP A 26 7.23 4.34 9.97
CA TRP A 26 5.90 4.25 10.56
C TRP A 26 5.44 5.55 11.25
N ASP A 27 6.31 6.55 11.35
CA ASP A 27 6.04 7.76 12.10
C ASP A 27 4.77 8.50 11.66
N PRO A 28 4.48 8.69 10.35
CA PRO A 28 3.22 9.29 9.94
C PRO A 28 1.99 8.51 10.43
N ALA A 29 2.04 7.17 10.39
CA ALA A 29 0.95 6.33 10.86
C ALA A 29 0.79 6.35 12.39
N LYS A 30 1.88 6.55 13.14
CA LYS A 30 1.84 6.71 14.60
C LYS A 30 1.15 8.02 15.03
N GLU A 31 1.29 9.07 14.22
CA GLU A 31 0.61 10.34 14.43
C GLU A 31 -0.92 10.20 14.32
N GLY A 32 -1.38 9.22 13.54
CA GLY A 32 -2.80 9.02 13.24
C GLY A 32 -3.33 9.92 12.13
N ASP A 33 -4.64 9.82 11.88
CA ASP A 33 -5.36 10.59 10.85
C ASP A 33 -4.77 10.46 9.44
N LYS A 34 -4.15 9.31 9.14
CA LYS A 34 -3.59 8.96 7.84
C LYS A 34 -4.47 7.93 7.13
N VAL A 35 -4.34 7.89 5.82
CA VAL A 35 -4.88 6.81 4.99
C VAL A 35 -3.75 5.85 4.64
N ILE A 36 -3.93 4.58 5.00
CA ILE A 36 -2.94 3.52 4.80
C ILE A 36 -3.48 2.54 3.78
N LEU A 37 -2.94 2.59 2.55
CA LEU A 37 -3.32 1.68 1.49
C LEU A 37 -2.39 0.46 1.51
N ILE A 38 -2.98 -0.73 1.45
CA ILE A 38 -2.26 -2.01 1.47
C ILE A 38 -2.65 -2.80 0.23
N ARG A 39 -1.69 -3.12 -0.63
CA ARG A 39 -1.93 -4.11 -1.67
C ARG A 39 -2.12 -5.48 -1.02
N HIS A 40 -3.15 -6.24 -1.47
CA HIS A 40 -3.33 -7.62 -1.01
C HIS A 40 -2.02 -8.40 -1.01
N SER A 41 -1.87 -9.30 -0.05
CA SER A 41 -0.70 -10.15 0.10
C SER A 41 -0.50 -11.10 -1.09
N LYS A 42 0.58 -11.87 -1.06
CA LYS A 42 1.01 -12.73 -2.18
C LYS A 42 -0.08 -13.69 -2.65
N ALA A 43 -0.59 -13.44 -3.84
CA ALA A 43 -1.49 -14.31 -4.60
C ALA A 43 -0.82 -14.61 -5.96
N PRO A 44 -0.28 -15.82 -6.19
CA PRO A 44 0.46 -16.16 -7.40
C PRO A 44 -0.38 -16.01 -8.67
N GLY A 45 0.24 -15.61 -9.77
CA GLY A 45 -0.42 -15.41 -11.06
C GLY A 45 -0.83 -13.96 -11.31
N VAL A 46 -1.52 -13.75 -12.43
CA VAL A 46 -2.00 -12.44 -12.91
C VAL A 46 -3.49 -12.55 -13.23
N GLY A 47 -4.26 -11.55 -12.82
CA GLY A 47 -5.72 -11.53 -13.04
C GLY A 47 -6.45 -12.63 -12.25
N ASP A 48 -7.69 -12.84 -12.60
CA ASP A 48 -8.52 -13.95 -12.11
C ASP A 48 -8.90 -14.88 -13.27
N PRO A 49 -9.24 -16.15 -13.02
CA PRO A 49 -9.66 -17.07 -14.06
C PRO A 49 -10.88 -16.55 -14.85
N PRO A 50 -11.03 -16.90 -16.13
CA PRO A 50 -12.21 -16.52 -16.88
C PRO A 50 -13.51 -16.99 -16.19
N GLY A 51 -14.50 -16.10 -16.11
CA GLY A 51 -15.79 -16.41 -15.49
C GLY A 51 -15.78 -16.46 -13.97
N PHE A 52 -14.74 -15.96 -13.31
CA PHE A 52 -14.71 -15.88 -11.85
C PHE A 52 -15.90 -15.07 -11.28
N LYS A 53 -16.29 -15.40 -10.07
CA LYS A 53 -17.38 -14.73 -9.36
C LYS A 53 -16.88 -14.11 -8.07
N ILE A 54 -17.21 -12.82 -7.84
CA ILE A 54 -16.76 -12.09 -6.64
C ILE A 54 -17.22 -12.75 -5.33
N LYS A 55 -18.42 -13.35 -5.35
CA LYS A 55 -18.99 -14.02 -4.17
C LYS A 55 -18.52 -15.47 -3.98
N ASP A 56 -17.75 -16.01 -4.92
CA ASP A 56 -17.25 -17.39 -4.85
C ASP A 56 -15.73 -17.41 -4.92
N CYS A 57 -15.09 -17.52 -3.76
CA CYS A 57 -13.64 -17.54 -3.65
C CYS A 57 -12.98 -18.70 -4.40
N LYS A 58 -13.68 -19.83 -4.60
CA LYS A 58 -13.11 -20.98 -5.31
C LYS A 58 -12.86 -20.67 -6.80
N THR A 59 -13.51 -19.68 -7.35
CA THR A 59 -13.37 -19.24 -8.75
C THR A 59 -12.30 -18.16 -8.92
N GLN A 60 -11.70 -17.67 -7.84
CA GLN A 60 -10.77 -16.55 -7.86
C GLN A 60 -9.32 -16.99 -7.66
N ARG A 61 -8.40 -16.11 -8.06
CA ARG A 61 -7.00 -16.19 -7.69
C ARG A 61 -6.84 -15.73 -6.23
N ASN A 62 -6.46 -16.64 -5.35
CA ASN A 62 -6.41 -16.44 -3.91
C ASN A 62 -4.99 -16.35 -3.35
N LEU A 63 -4.87 -15.98 -2.08
CA LEU A 63 -3.60 -15.95 -1.38
C LEU A 63 -2.94 -17.34 -1.34
N SER A 64 -1.63 -17.37 -1.55
CA SER A 64 -0.82 -18.54 -1.21
C SER A 64 -0.62 -18.63 0.31
N LYS A 65 -0.12 -19.79 0.79
CA LYS A 65 0.32 -19.94 2.19
C LYS A 65 1.32 -18.85 2.60
N LYS A 66 2.24 -18.48 1.68
CA LYS A 66 3.17 -17.36 1.89
C LYS A 66 2.43 -16.03 2.04
N GLY A 67 1.38 -15.80 1.24
CA GLY A 67 0.55 -14.59 1.34
C GLY A 67 -0.22 -14.50 2.66
N ILE A 68 -0.76 -15.62 3.15
CA ILE A 68 -1.41 -15.69 4.46
C ILE A 68 -0.42 -15.32 5.58
N ASN A 69 0.79 -15.88 5.54
CA ASN A 69 1.83 -15.56 6.52
C ASN A 69 2.27 -14.09 6.43
N GLN A 70 2.35 -13.54 5.21
CA GLN A 70 2.63 -12.11 4.98
C GLN A 70 1.55 -11.23 5.61
N SER A 71 0.28 -11.57 5.44
CA SER A 71 -0.85 -10.85 6.06
C SER A 71 -0.77 -10.83 7.58
N LYS A 72 -0.49 -11.98 8.19
CA LYS A 72 -0.26 -12.08 9.65
C LYS A 72 0.90 -11.21 10.11
N LYS A 73 2.00 -11.16 9.33
CA LYS A 73 3.16 -10.31 9.62
C LYS A 73 2.80 -8.82 9.55
N ILE A 74 2.01 -8.41 8.56
CA ILE A 74 1.50 -7.03 8.47
C ILE A 74 0.77 -6.65 9.75
N GLY A 75 -0.17 -7.47 10.22
CA GLY A 75 -0.89 -7.20 11.47
C GLY A 75 0.02 -7.11 12.69
N LYS A 76 1.07 -7.95 12.77
CA LYS A 76 2.09 -7.86 13.83
C LYS A 76 2.84 -6.54 13.78
N LEU A 77 3.22 -6.07 12.58
CA LEU A 77 3.93 -4.80 12.41
C LEU A 77 3.09 -3.61 12.87
N PHE A 78 1.79 -3.58 12.57
CA PHE A 78 0.87 -2.56 13.08
C PHE A 78 0.85 -2.53 14.62
N LYS A 79 0.78 -3.71 15.25
CA LYS A 79 0.79 -3.81 16.72
C LYS A 79 2.12 -3.39 17.33
N ILE A 80 3.25 -3.88 16.82
CA ILE A 80 4.60 -3.55 17.33
C ILE A 80 4.86 -2.04 17.23
N ASN A 81 4.41 -1.41 16.14
CA ASN A 81 4.55 0.03 15.93
C ASN A 81 3.44 0.85 16.60
N GLN A 82 2.51 0.22 17.32
CA GLN A 82 1.42 0.87 18.04
C GLN A 82 0.54 1.76 17.12
N ILE A 83 0.29 1.27 15.91
CA ILE A 83 -0.52 2.00 14.93
C ILE A 83 -2.00 1.90 15.32
N LYS A 84 -2.59 3.02 15.65
CA LYS A 84 -4.02 3.12 15.94
C LYS A 84 -4.82 3.07 14.64
N ILE A 85 -5.85 2.23 14.59
CA ILE A 85 -6.73 2.04 13.44
C ILE A 85 -8.15 2.38 13.86
N ASP A 86 -8.80 3.29 13.12
CA ASP A 86 -10.21 3.62 13.31
C ASP A 86 -11.10 2.74 12.45
N GLN A 87 -10.67 2.43 11.23
CA GLN A 87 -11.47 1.64 10.30
C GLN A 87 -10.57 0.83 9.34
N VAL A 88 -11.00 -0.39 9.02
CA VAL A 88 -10.42 -1.22 7.95
C VAL A 88 -11.48 -1.46 6.90
N LEU A 89 -11.21 -1.05 5.67
CA LEU A 89 -12.03 -1.32 4.50
C LEU A 89 -11.27 -2.24 3.53
N SER A 90 -12.00 -3.13 2.88
CA SER A 90 -11.43 -4.08 1.92
C SER A 90 -12.21 -4.12 0.63
N SER A 91 -11.50 -4.31 -0.48
CA SER A 91 -12.08 -4.81 -1.71
C SER A 91 -12.87 -6.10 -1.45
N GLN A 92 -13.89 -6.35 -2.25
CA GLN A 92 -14.72 -7.56 -2.18
C GLN A 92 -14.01 -8.81 -2.71
N TRP A 93 -12.86 -8.68 -3.37
CA TRP A 93 -12.04 -9.83 -3.80
C TRP A 93 -11.52 -10.63 -2.60
N CYS A 94 -11.61 -11.94 -2.69
CA CYS A 94 -11.25 -12.83 -1.58
C CYS A 94 -9.81 -12.64 -1.11
N ARG A 95 -8.84 -12.42 -2.01
CA ARG A 95 -7.44 -12.14 -1.64
C ARG A 95 -7.27 -10.86 -0.82
N CYS A 96 -8.11 -9.84 -1.03
CA CYS A 96 -8.12 -8.62 -0.22
C CYS A 96 -8.79 -8.87 1.13
N LYS A 97 -9.95 -9.52 1.14
CA LYS A 97 -10.66 -9.88 2.37
C LYS A 97 -9.82 -10.76 3.27
N ASP A 98 -9.15 -11.76 2.72
CA ASP A 98 -8.24 -12.62 3.46
C ASP A 98 -7.03 -11.84 4.00
N THR A 99 -6.44 -10.94 3.21
CA THR A 99 -5.37 -10.06 3.71
C THR A 99 -5.84 -9.26 4.91
N ALA A 100 -7.00 -8.59 4.82
CA ALA A 100 -7.59 -7.81 5.90
C ALA A 100 -7.91 -8.68 7.13
N LYS A 101 -8.53 -9.84 6.92
CA LYS A 101 -8.90 -10.79 7.99
C LYS A 101 -7.68 -11.28 8.76
N TYR A 102 -6.64 -11.74 8.06
CA TYR A 102 -5.44 -12.26 8.71
C TYR A 102 -4.57 -11.19 9.38
N ALA A 103 -4.60 -9.95 8.86
CA ALA A 103 -3.86 -8.84 9.45
C ALA A 103 -4.61 -8.17 10.62
N PHE A 104 -5.91 -7.92 10.47
CA PHE A 104 -6.66 -7.03 11.37
C PHE A 104 -7.87 -7.69 12.03
N LYS A 105 -8.28 -8.89 11.61
CA LYS A 105 -9.49 -9.63 12.00
C LYS A 105 -10.77 -9.02 11.46
N ASP A 106 -11.11 -7.78 11.87
CA ASP A 106 -12.34 -7.10 11.50
C ASP A 106 -12.11 -6.13 10.33
N TYR A 107 -13.03 -6.14 9.38
CA TYR A 107 -13.05 -5.23 8.23
C TYR A 107 -14.47 -5.09 7.68
N LYS A 108 -14.68 -4.06 6.88
CA LYS A 108 -15.91 -3.88 6.08
C LYS A 108 -15.56 -3.94 4.59
N GLU A 109 -16.46 -4.53 3.79
CA GLU A 109 -16.33 -4.51 2.34
C GLU A 109 -16.65 -3.11 1.80
N PHE A 110 -15.85 -2.64 0.83
CA PHE A 110 -16.07 -1.36 0.17
C PHE A 110 -15.82 -1.51 -1.33
N PRO A 111 -16.88 -1.51 -2.18
CA PRO A 111 -16.76 -1.77 -3.61
C PRO A 111 -15.84 -0.81 -4.38
N ALA A 112 -15.67 0.44 -3.91
CA ALA A 112 -14.75 1.38 -4.51
C ALA A 112 -13.27 0.93 -4.46
N LEU A 113 -12.93 -0.09 -3.65
CA LEU A 113 -11.62 -0.72 -3.57
C LEU A 113 -11.46 -1.93 -4.51
N ASN A 114 -12.51 -2.29 -5.25
CA ASN A 114 -12.50 -3.45 -6.15
C ASN A 114 -11.50 -3.28 -7.29
N SER A 115 -10.98 -4.39 -7.81
CA SER A 115 -10.04 -4.37 -8.93
C SER A 115 -10.71 -3.87 -10.21
N THR A 116 -10.04 -2.94 -10.88
CA THR A 116 -10.39 -2.47 -12.22
C THR A 116 -9.43 -3.03 -13.29
N PHE A 117 -8.70 -4.09 -12.96
CA PHE A 117 -7.64 -4.63 -13.81
C PHE A 117 -8.15 -5.30 -15.07
N GLN A 118 -9.28 -6.01 -15.01
CA GLN A 118 -9.77 -6.80 -16.13
C GLN A 118 -11.27 -6.62 -16.37
N PRO A 119 -11.74 -6.80 -17.62
CA PRO A 119 -13.17 -6.76 -17.94
C PRO A 119 -14.00 -7.77 -17.12
N PRO A 120 -15.25 -7.45 -16.79
CA PRO A 120 -15.96 -6.18 -17.11
C PRO A 120 -15.71 -5.06 -16.09
N HIS A 121 -14.85 -5.28 -15.09
CA HIS A 121 -14.66 -4.38 -13.94
C HIS A 121 -13.87 -3.10 -14.28
N ASP A 122 -13.19 -3.07 -15.41
CA ASP A 122 -12.48 -1.90 -15.94
C ASP A 122 -13.41 -0.80 -16.46
N LYS A 123 -14.62 -1.16 -16.87
CA LYS A 123 -15.56 -0.23 -17.53
C LYS A 123 -15.99 0.95 -16.69
N ASN A 124 -16.05 0.80 -15.37
CA ASN A 124 -16.45 1.84 -14.44
C ASN A 124 -15.27 2.44 -13.65
N ALA A 125 -14.04 2.18 -14.06
CA ALA A 125 -12.84 2.55 -13.30
C ALA A 125 -12.81 4.05 -12.92
N LYS A 126 -13.12 4.95 -13.86
CA LYS A 126 -13.10 6.40 -13.63
C LYS A 126 -14.05 6.82 -12.48
N ASN A 127 -15.29 6.35 -12.51
CA ASN A 127 -16.28 6.68 -11.49
C ASN A 127 -15.91 6.06 -10.14
N GLN A 128 -15.43 4.83 -10.15
CA GLN A 128 -15.00 4.11 -8.96
C GLN A 128 -13.83 4.81 -8.27
N ILE A 129 -12.82 5.26 -9.02
CA ILE A 129 -11.69 6.01 -8.46
C ILE A 129 -12.13 7.37 -7.93
N LYS A 130 -13.08 8.04 -8.63
CA LYS A 130 -13.67 9.29 -8.10
C LYS A 130 -14.37 9.06 -6.77
N GLU A 131 -15.20 8.02 -6.67
CA GLU A 131 -15.88 7.64 -5.43
C GLU A 131 -14.89 7.40 -4.28
N LEU A 132 -13.81 6.67 -4.56
CA LEU A 132 -12.76 6.40 -3.57
C LEU A 132 -12.04 7.69 -3.13
N ARG A 133 -11.70 8.57 -4.07
CA ARG A 133 -11.09 9.88 -3.76
C ARG A 133 -12.01 10.73 -2.89
N ASP A 134 -13.28 10.79 -3.24
CA ASP A 134 -14.28 11.55 -2.48
C ASP A 134 -14.43 10.99 -1.06
N TYR A 135 -14.40 9.65 -0.91
CA TYR A 135 -14.43 9.00 0.40
C TYR A 135 -13.20 9.35 1.24
N ILE A 136 -12.01 9.21 0.67
CA ILE A 136 -10.74 9.54 1.34
C ILE A 136 -10.73 11.02 1.78
N GLN A 137 -11.15 11.92 0.90
CA GLN A 137 -11.16 13.37 1.18
C GLN A 137 -12.14 13.75 2.31
N LYS A 138 -13.28 13.06 2.38
CA LYS A 138 -14.32 13.31 3.39
C LYS A 138 -14.08 12.54 4.69
N TRP A 139 -13.17 11.56 4.69
CA TRP A 139 -12.92 10.78 5.88
C TRP A 139 -12.35 11.66 6.98
N ASN A 140 -12.97 11.53 8.15
CA ASN A 140 -12.56 12.22 9.37
C ASN A 140 -12.51 11.19 10.50
N GLY A 141 -11.31 10.76 10.86
CA GLY A 141 -11.08 9.78 11.90
C GLY A 141 -11.11 10.36 13.31
N ASN A 142 -10.99 9.48 14.29
CA ASN A 142 -10.92 9.82 15.70
C ASN A 142 -9.47 9.71 16.24
N GLY A 143 -8.50 10.20 15.46
CA GLY A 143 -7.07 10.14 15.76
C GLY A 143 -6.40 8.82 15.43
N GLY A 144 -7.13 7.84 14.89
CA GLY A 144 -6.58 6.63 14.28
C GLY A 144 -6.45 6.75 12.78
N ASN A 145 -6.06 5.68 12.12
CA ASN A 145 -5.84 5.64 10.67
C ASN A 145 -6.98 4.91 9.95
N LEU A 146 -7.23 5.30 8.70
CA LEU A 146 -8.05 4.55 7.77
C LEU A 146 -7.17 3.56 7.01
N VAL A 147 -7.46 2.26 7.13
CA VAL A 147 -6.76 1.21 6.41
C VAL A 147 -7.60 0.73 5.22
N LEU A 148 -7.02 0.74 4.03
CA LEU A 148 -7.66 0.34 2.77
C LEU A 148 -6.89 -0.84 2.17
N VAL A 149 -7.49 -2.04 2.17
CA VAL A 149 -6.89 -3.23 1.56
C VAL A 149 -7.45 -3.41 0.16
N THR A 150 -6.58 -3.32 -0.85
CA THR A 150 -7.00 -3.23 -2.25
C THR A 150 -5.96 -3.81 -3.21
N HIS A 151 -6.01 -3.39 -4.47
CA HIS A 151 -5.21 -3.88 -5.60
C HIS A 151 -4.21 -2.81 -6.05
N TYR A 152 -3.11 -3.25 -6.71
CA TYR A 152 -2.10 -2.32 -7.18
C TYR A 152 -2.67 -1.24 -8.11
N VAL A 153 -3.60 -1.61 -9.00
CA VAL A 153 -4.22 -0.66 -9.94
C VAL A 153 -4.95 0.48 -9.23
N ILE A 154 -5.58 0.20 -8.10
CA ILE A 154 -6.28 1.19 -7.29
C ILE A 154 -5.28 2.08 -6.55
N ILE A 155 -4.26 1.47 -5.90
CA ILE A 155 -3.23 2.24 -5.19
C ILE A 155 -2.48 3.16 -6.16
N THR A 156 -2.11 2.64 -7.34
CA THR A 156 -1.44 3.45 -8.37
C THR A 156 -2.33 4.62 -8.84
N ALA A 157 -3.63 4.39 -9.03
CA ALA A 157 -4.55 5.44 -9.44
C ALA A 157 -4.73 6.55 -8.38
N ILE A 158 -4.54 6.22 -7.10
CA ILE A 158 -4.66 7.20 -5.99
C ILE A 158 -3.33 7.89 -5.69
N THR A 159 -2.20 7.19 -5.76
CA THR A 159 -0.92 7.64 -5.20
C THR A 159 0.23 7.75 -6.21
N ASP A 160 0.04 7.31 -7.45
CA ASP A 160 1.09 7.12 -8.48
C ASP A 160 2.18 6.10 -8.11
N VAL A 161 2.04 5.41 -6.96
CA VAL A 161 2.95 4.35 -6.54
C VAL A 161 2.46 2.99 -7.04
N VAL A 162 3.36 2.20 -7.63
CA VAL A 162 3.09 0.81 -8.03
C VAL A 162 3.59 -0.13 -6.92
N PRO A 163 2.72 -0.58 -6.00
CA PRO A 163 3.14 -1.35 -4.84
C PRO A 163 3.38 -2.82 -5.19
N ARG A 164 4.29 -3.46 -4.46
CA ARG A 164 4.45 -4.92 -4.43
C ARG A 164 3.35 -5.57 -3.60
N SER A 165 3.19 -6.90 -3.69
CA SER A 165 2.25 -7.65 -2.85
C SER A 165 2.52 -7.40 -1.36
N GLY A 166 1.51 -6.99 -0.62
CA GLY A 166 1.60 -6.67 0.81
C GLY A 166 2.30 -5.36 1.14
N GLU A 167 2.66 -4.57 0.14
CA GLU A 167 3.28 -3.27 0.35
C GLU A 167 2.27 -2.25 0.85
N ILE A 168 2.75 -1.34 1.70
CA ILE A 168 1.98 -0.34 2.42
C ILE A 168 2.38 1.05 1.91
N VAL A 169 1.38 1.86 1.56
CA VAL A 169 1.54 3.25 1.15
C VAL A 169 0.73 4.13 2.11
N ILE A 170 1.36 5.12 2.72
CA ILE A 170 0.74 6.04 3.70
C ILE A 170 0.61 7.42 3.05
N ILE A 171 -0.60 7.99 3.10
CA ILE A 171 -0.91 9.33 2.59
C ILE A 171 -1.68 10.16 3.62
#